data_895c710ff0a604a5a436f1ac913e4711
#
_entry.id   895c710ff0a604a5a436f1ac913e4711
#
_cell.length_a   1.000
_cell.length_b   1.000
_cell.length_c   1.000
_cell.angle_alpha   90.00
_cell.angle_beta   90.00
_cell.angle_gamma   90.00
#
_symmetry.space_group_name_H-M   'P 1'
#
loop_
_entity.id
_entity.type
_entity.pdbx_description
1 polymer ?
#
loop_
_entity_poly.entity_id
_entity_poly.type
_entity_poly.pdbx_seq_one_letter_code
_entity_poly.pdbx_strand_id
1 'polypeptide(L)'
;INGLRKEKIVFRGFIFIGLIKVKDQPKVIEYNVRMGDPETEVVLPRIKNDFGEILISLVKNKLKYVKMEFSNDAAATIVSVSQGYPEKYEKGKEIKGLHNNTESIIFHCGTIKRSKKIFTNGGRVLAITSFGKDFKLALSKSYSFIKNIKYEGIYYRKDIGFDL
;
A
#
# COMPACT_ATOMS: atom_id res chain seq x y z
N ILE A 1 -10.40 21.14 0.62
CA ILE A 1 -11.57 21.19 -0.29
C ILE A 1 -11.97 22.66 -0.56
N ASN A 2 -12.06 23.52 0.47
CA ASN A 2 -12.44 24.92 0.27
C ASN A 2 -11.45 25.68 -0.62
N GLY A 3 -10.15 25.38 -0.56
CA GLY A 3 -9.15 25.95 -1.47
C GLY A 3 -9.46 25.61 -2.93
N LEU A 4 -9.72 24.31 -3.23
CA LEU A 4 -10.08 23.89 -4.57
C LEU A 4 -11.33 24.61 -5.11
N ARG A 5 -12.33 24.81 -4.25
CA ARG A 5 -13.55 25.55 -4.63
C ARG A 5 -13.26 27.00 -4.93
N LYS A 6 -12.42 27.70 -4.13
CA LYS A 6 -12.00 29.08 -4.39
C LYS A 6 -11.27 29.21 -5.72
N GLU A 7 -10.43 28.25 -6.04
CA GLU A 7 -9.69 28.18 -7.32
C GLU A 7 -10.55 27.64 -8.48
N LYS A 8 -11.86 27.37 -8.26
CA LYS A 8 -12.80 26.83 -9.24
C LYS A 8 -12.35 25.47 -9.83
N ILE A 9 -11.56 24.70 -9.08
CA ILE A 9 -11.11 23.37 -9.48
C ILE A 9 -12.19 22.37 -9.13
N VAL A 10 -12.78 21.74 -10.15
CA VAL A 10 -13.72 20.64 -10.01
C VAL A 10 -12.91 19.36 -9.90
N PHE A 11 -12.87 18.77 -8.69
CA PHE A 11 -12.12 17.54 -8.40
C PHE A 11 -13.04 16.46 -7.84
N ARG A 12 -12.90 15.24 -8.37
CA ARG A 12 -13.55 14.03 -7.86
C ARG A 12 -12.52 12.91 -7.85
N GLY A 13 -12.22 12.39 -6.67
CA GLY A 13 -11.19 11.37 -6.52
C GLY A 13 -10.61 11.36 -5.12
N PHE A 14 -9.40 10.87 -5.01
CA PHE A 14 -8.66 10.76 -3.76
C PHE A 14 -7.63 11.88 -3.67
N ILE A 15 -7.51 12.46 -2.48
CA ILE A 15 -6.43 13.38 -2.14
C ILE A 15 -5.67 12.72 -0.98
N PHE A 16 -4.42 12.39 -1.23
CA PHE A 16 -3.48 11.98 -0.20
C PHE A 16 -2.71 13.21 0.29
N ILE A 17 -2.55 13.31 1.60
CA ILE A 17 -1.81 14.39 2.24
C ILE A 17 -0.70 13.74 3.07
N GLY A 18 0.55 13.85 2.61
CA GLY A 18 1.72 13.43 3.35
C GLY A 18 2.02 14.40 4.49
N LEU A 19 2.07 13.89 5.71
CA LEU A 19 2.34 14.68 6.91
C LEU A 19 3.59 14.17 7.62
N ILE A 20 4.31 15.11 8.25
CA ILE A 20 5.38 14.82 9.21
C ILE A 20 5.11 15.55 10.52
N LYS A 21 5.34 14.87 11.65
CA LYS A 21 5.25 15.49 12.96
C LYS A 21 6.57 16.20 13.29
N VAL A 22 6.51 17.52 13.51
CA VAL A 22 7.65 18.35 13.92
C VAL A 22 7.29 19.08 15.18
N LYS A 23 7.95 18.81 16.30
CA LYS A 23 7.67 19.42 17.62
C LYS A 23 6.16 19.39 17.94
N ASP A 24 5.54 18.22 17.86
CA ASP A 24 4.11 17.95 18.08
C ASP A 24 3.13 18.68 17.12
N GLN A 25 3.63 19.32 16.07
CA GLN A 25 2.81 19.97 15.05
C GLN A 25 2.85 19.14 13.74
N PRO A 26 1.70 18.81 13.14
CA PRO A 26 1.68 18.20 11.82
C PRO A 26 2.10 19.23 10.77
N LYS A 27 3.07 18.89 9.95
CA LYS A 27 3.52 19.65 8.79
C LYS A 27 3.25 18.87 7.53
N VAL A 28 2.76 19.55 6.50
CA VAL A 28 2.51 18.95 5.19
C VAL A 28 3.83 18.80 4.45
N ILE A 29 4.09 17.60 3.94
CA ILE A 29 5.22 17.29 3.06
C ILE A 29 4.78 17.42 1.60
N GLU A 30 3.64 16.78 1.26
CA GLU A 30 3.16 16.73 -0.11
C GLU A 30 1.65 16.53 -0.21
N TYR A 31 1.11 16.88 -1.37
CA TYR A 31 -0.24 16.53 -1.79
C TYR A 31 -0.18 15.65 -3.03
N ASN A 32 -0.96 14.58 -3.06
CA ASN A 32 -1.13 13.74 -4.23
C ASN A 32 -2.61 13.65 -4.60
N VAL A 33 -2.95 13.77 -5.88
CA VAL A 33 -4.34 13.65 -6.39
C VAL A 33 -4.70 12.20 -6.72
N ARG A 34 -4.19 11.30 -5.94
CA ARG A 34 -4.38 9.85 -5.98
C ARG A 34 -4.18 9.28 -4.58
N MET A 35 -4.45 8.01 -4.39
CA MET A 35 -4.09 7.33 -3.14
C MET A 35 -2.56 7.24 -2.98
N GLY A 36 -2.11 7.17 -1.74
CA GLY A 36 -0.69 7.00 -1.44
C GLY A 36 -0.14 5.64 -1.93
N ASP A 37 1.13 5.56 -2.14
CA ASP A 37 1.86 4.36 -2.52
C ASP A 37 3.15 4.29 -1.69
N PRO A 38 3.26 3.38 -0.71
CA PRO A 38 2.50 2.12 -0.57
C PRO A 38 1.29 2.15 0.38
N GLU A 39 0.72 3.30 0.75
CA GLU A 39 -0.37 3.39 1.73
C GLU A 39 -1.67 2.71 1.24
N THR A 40 -1.88 2.66 -0.07
CA THR A 40 -3.05 1.99 -0.69
C THR A 40 -3.16 0.54 -0.25
N GLU A 41 -2.04 -0.17 -0.13
CA GLU A 41 -1.96 -1.58 0.22
C GLU A 41 -2.38 -1.88 1.67
N VAL A 42 -2.51 -0.86 2.52
CA VAL A 42 -3.06 -0.99 3.88
C VAL A 42 -4.43 -0.34 4.03
N VAL A 43 -4.72 0.70 3.25
CA VAL A 43 -5.99 1.44 3.35
C VAL A 43 -7.13 0.66 2.72
N LEU A 44 -6.98 0.24 1.44
CA LEU A 44 -8.05 -0.44 0.71
C LEU A 44 -8.49 -1.74 1.36
N PRO A 45 -7.60 -2.64 1.82
CA PRO A 45 -8.02 -3.89 2.44
C PRO A 45 -8.80 -3.71 3.75
N ARG A 46 -8.71 -2.55 4.40
CA ARG A 46 -9.46 -2.24 5.61
C ARG A 46 -10.87 -1.72 5.35
N ILE A 47 -11.19 -1.33 4.13
CA ILE A 47 -12.54 -0.90 3.74
C ILE A 47 -13.43 -2.14 3.64
N LYS A 48 -14.56 -2.15 4.38
CA LYS A 48 -15.54 -3.25 4.36
C LYS A 48 -16.62 -3.07 3.30
N ASN A 49 -16.88 -1.84 2.89
CA ASN A 49 -17.81 -1.54 1.82
C ASN A 49 -17.33 -2.09 0.47
N ASP A 50 -18.24 -2.38 -0.43
CA ASP A 50 -17.89 -2.61 -1.83
C ASP A 50 -17.24 -1.34 -2.41
N PHE A 51 -15.99 -1.47 -2.83
CA PHE A 51 -15.20 -0.33 -3.31
C PHE A 51 -15.74 0.21 -4.64
N GLY A 52 -16.30 -0.66 -5.49
CA GLY A 52 -16.94 -0.25 -6.74
C GLY A 52 -18.17 0.63 -6.48
N GLU A 53 -18.98 0.30 -5.47
CA GLU A 53 -20.12 1.12 -5.06
C GLU A 53 -19.70 2.49 -4.51
N ILE A 54 -18.59 2.55 -3.77
CA ILE A 54 -18.01 3.82 -3.33
C ILE A 54 -17.64 4.70 -4.54
N LEU A 55 -16.96 4.13 -5.53
CA LEU A 55 -16.56 4.87 -6.74
C LEU A 55 -17.77 5.33 -7.56
N ILE A 56 -18.78 4.49 -7.70
CA ILE A 56 -20.04 4.86 -8.38
C ILE A 56 -20.73 6.01 -7.63
N SER A 57 -20.77 5.94 -6.30
CA SER A 57 -21.37 6.99 -5.46
C SER A 57 -20.60 8.30 -5.55
N LEU A 58 -19.27 8.24 -5.65
CA LEU A 58 -18.42 9.41 -5.89
C LEU A 58 -18.75 10.08 -7.21
N VAL A 59 -18.82 9.32 -8.30
CA VAL A 59 -19.16 9.85 -9.64
C VAL A 59 -20.57 10.46 -9.67
N LYS A 60 -21.52 9.82 -9.01
CA LYS A 60 -22.91 10.27 -8.92
C LYS A 60 -23.15 11.40 -7.90
N ASN A 61 -22.11 11.97 -7.26
CA ASN A 61 -22.21 12.96 -6.18
C ASN A 61 -23.05 12.48 -4.98
N LYS A 62 -23.08 11.18 -4.73
CA LYS A 62 -23.85 10.55 -3.64
C LYS A 62 -22.96 10.07 -2.48
N LEU A 63 -21.66 10.31 -2.54
CA LEU A 63 -20.69 9.83 -1.52
C LEU A 63 -21.08 10.25 -0.09
N LYS A 64 -21.69 11.43 0.09
CA LYS A 64 -22.15 11.91 1.39
C LYS A 64 -23.22 11.01 2.08
N TYR A 65 -23.85 10.13 1.31
CA TYR A 65 -24.83 9.18 1.81
C TYR A 65 -24.24 7.79 2.08
N VAL A 66 -22.99 7.57 1.71
CA VAL A 66 -22.30 6.30 1.97
C VAL A 66 -21.76 6.32 3.38
N LYS A 67 -22.23 5.40 4.22
CA LYS A 67 -21.63 5.14 5.53
C LYS A 67 -20.39 4.27 5.31
N MET A 68 -19.22 4.87 5.47
CA MET A 68 -17.96 4.14 5.35
C MET A 68 -17.74 3.21 6.55
N GLU A 69 -17.40 1.97 6.27
CA GLU A 69 -17.13 0.94 7.28
C GLU A 69 -15.71 0.41 7.10
N PHE A 70 -14.99 0.31 8.22
CA PHE A 70 -13.60 -0.14 8.24
C PHE A 70 -13.43 -1.35 9.16
N SER A 71 -12.43 -2.18 8.87
CA SER A 71 -11.97 -3.19 9.80
C SER A 71 -11.41 -2.52 11.07
N ASN A 72 -11.69 -3.13 12.22
CA ASN A 72 -11.10 -2.73 13.48
C ASN A 72 -9.65 -3.20 13.62
N ASP A 73 -9.24 -4.17 12.80
CA ASP A 73 -7.87 -4.67 12.81
C ASP A 73 -6.90 -3.61 12.28
N ALA A 74 -5.73 -3.59 12.88
CA ALA A 74 -4.58 -2.90 12.31
C ALA A 74 -4.10 -3.63 11.06
N ALA A 75 -3.49 -2.90 10.12
CA ALA A 75 -2.83 -3.47 8.96
C ALA A 75 -1.42 -2.92 8.82
N ALA A 76 -0.50 -3.76 8.37
CA ALA A 76 0.88 -3.37 8.10
C ALA A 76 1.36 -4.00 6.79
N THR A 77 2.07 -3.23 5.99
CA THR A 77 2.66 -3.71 4.74
C THR A 77 4.19 -3.63 4.78
N ILE A 78 4.85 -4.64 4.21
CA ILE A 78 6.29 -4.67 3.98
C ILE A 78 6.51 -4.72 2.48
N VAL A 79 7.25 -3.76 1.96
CA VAL A 79 7.58 -3.69 0.53
C VAL A 79 8.93 -4.32 0.27
N SER A 80 8.98 -5.31 -0.63
CA SER A 80 10.23 -5.83 -1.15
C SER A 80 10.65 -5.07 -2.41
N VAL A 81 11.95 -4.86 -2.54
CA VAL A 81 12.53 -4.09 -3.64
C VAL A 81 13.65 -4.88 -4.31
N SER A 82 13.93 -4.56 -5.56
CA SER A 82 15.10 -5.03 -6.29
C SER A 82 16.37 -4.42 -5.71
N GLN A 83 17.46 -5.17 -5.69
CA GLN A 83 18.76 -4.67 -5.26
C GLN A 83 19.16 -3.42 -6.07
N GLY A 84 19.64 -2.40 -5.35
CA GLY A 84 20.03 -1.11 -5.94
C GLY A 84 18.93 -0.05 -5.96
N TYR A 85 17.65 -0.42 -5.80
CA TYR A 85 16.57 0.57 -5.72
C TYR A 85 16.78 1.54 -4.53
N PRO A 86 16.56 2.87 -4.67
CA PRO A 86 15.92 3.58 -5.80
C PRO A 86 16.85 3.92 -6.98
N GLU A 87 18.13 3.62 -6.88
CA GLU A 87 19.11 3.82 -7.96
C GLU A 87 18.94 2.78 -9.09
N LYS A 88 20.03 2.44 -9.79
CA LYS A 88 19.99 1.41 -10.84
C LYS A 88 19.72 0.04 -10.25
N TYR A 89 18.75 -0.67 -10.79
CA TYR A 89 18.39 -2.02 -10.39
C TYR A 89 18.14 -2.92 -11.58
N GLU A 90 18.34 -4.22 -11.39
CA GLU A 90 18.09 -5.24 -12.39
C GLU A 90 16.64 -5.77 -12.30
N LYS A 91 16.13 -6.22 -13.45
CA LYS A 91 14.82 -6.85 -13.60
C LYS A 91 14.98 -8.29 -14.07
N GLY A 92 13.87 -9.04 -14.11
CA GLY A 92 13.85 -10.39 -14.71
C GLY A 92 14.32 -11.50 -13.77
N LYS A 93 14.43 -11.24 -12.46
CA LYS A 93 14.73 -12.28 -11.46
C LYS A 93 13.47 -13.09 -11.15
N GLU A 94 13.53 -14.41 -11.22
CA GLU A 94 12.39 -15.29 -10.90
C GLU A 94 12.02 -15.18 -9.42
N ILE A 95 10.72 -14.94 -9.16
CA ILE A 95 10.18 -14.83 -7.80
C ILE A 95 9.61 -16.18 -7.39
N LYS A 96 10.07 -16.69 -6.25
CA LYS A 96 9.62 -17.95 -5.64
C LYS A 96 8.94 -17.69 -4.30
N GLY A 97 8.16 -18.65 -3.80
CA GLY A 97 7.48 -18.54 -2.51
C GLY A 97 6.15 -17.78 -2.56
N LEU A 98 5.64 -17.48 -3.75
CA LEU A 98 4.31 -16.89 -3.98
C LEU A 98 3.24 -17.97 -3.87
N HIS A 99 2.98 -18.46 -2.68
CA HIS A 99 1.89 -19.40 -2.43
C HIS A 99 0.77 -18.71 -1.68
N ASN A 100 -0.45 -19.19 -1.88
CA ASN A 100 -1.61 -18.64 -1.19
C ASN A 100 -1.43 -18.75 0.32
N ASN A 101 -1.60 -17.63 0.98
CA ASN A 101 -1.62 -17.51 2.43
C ASN A 101 -2.90 -16.80 2.83
N THR A 102 -3.62 -17.36 3.78
CA THR A 102 -4.85 -16.78 4.30
C THR A 102 -4.61 -15.61 5.26
N GLU A 103 -3.39 -15.45 5.77
CA GLU A 103 -3.04 -14.44 6.77
C GLU A 103 -2.44 -13.16 6.20
N SER A 104 -1.97 -13.21 4.95
CA SER A 104 -1.31 -12.07 4.29
C SER A 104 -1.78 -11.92 2.86
N ILE A 105 -1.92 -10.69 2.42
CA ILE A 105 -2.23 -10.32 1.04
C ILE A 105 -0.92 -9.99 0.33
N ILE A 106 -0.73 -10.55 -0.86
CA ILE A 106 0.41 -10.24 -1.72
C ILE A 106 -0.05 -9.29 -2.82
N PHE A 107 0.45 -8.06 -2.82
CA PHE A 107 0.26 -7.12 -3.90
C PHE A 107 1.45 -7.16 -4.85
N HIS A 108 1.16 -7.27 -6.13
CA HIS A 108 2.14 -7.23 -7.21
C HIS A 108 2.37 -5.78 -7.64
N CYS A 109 3.51 -5.19 -7.27
CA CYS A 109 3.88 -3.81 -7.64
C CYS A 109 4.64 -3.81 -8.97
N GLY A 110 5.89 -4.29 -8.95
CA GLY A 110 6.74 -4.36 -10.13
C GLY A 110 7.06 -5.78 -10.52
N THR A 111 6.08 -6.53 -11.00
CA THR A 111 6.23 -7.91 -11.43
C THR A 111 5.69 -8.14 -12.83
N ILE A 112 6.16 -9.18 -13.48
CA ILE A 112 5.65 -9.64 -14.76
C ILE A 112 5.50 -11.17 -14.76
N LYS A 113 4.38 -11.66 -15.29
CA LYS A 113 4.16 -13.09 -15.51
C LYS A 113 4.66 -13.48 -16.89
N ARG A 114 5.51 -14.52 -16.95
CA ARG A 114 5.95 -15.15 -18.19
C ARG A 114 5.67 -16.65 -18.07
N SER A 115 4.80 -17.16 -18.93
CA SER A 115 4.28 -18.54 -18.83
C SER A 115 3.67 -18.79 -17.43
N LYS A 116 4.22 -19.72 -16.67
CA LYS A 116 3.74 -20.07 -15.31
C LYS A 116 4.57 -19.43 -14.18
N LYS A 117 5.54 -18.58 -14.49
CA LYS A 117 6.49 -17.99 -13.55
C LYS A 117 6.30 -16.47 -13.43
N ILE A 118 6.64 -15.95 -12.27
CA ILE A 118 6.61 -14.51 -11.97
C ILE A 118 8.04 -14.03 -11.84
N PHE A 119 8.32 -12.84 -12.39
CA PHE A 119 9.64 -12.24 -12.40
C PHE A 119 9.56 -10.78 -11.91
N THR A 120 10.67 -10.27 -11.38
CA THR A 120 10.81 -8.84 -11.06
C THR A 120 10.78 -8.00 -12.34
N ASN A 121 10.06 -6.89 -12.31
CA ASN A 121 9.94 -5.95 -13.44
C ASN A 121 9.90 -4.48 -12.98
N GLY A 122 10.27 -4.19 -11.75
CA GLY A 122 10.29 -2.86 -11.17
C GLY A 122 11.23 -2.76 -9.98
N GLY A 123 11.42 -1.54 -9.47
CA GLY A 123 12.20 -1.29 -8.26
C GLY A 123 11.48 -1.82 -7.01
N ARG A 124 10.25 -1.35 -6.74
CA ARG A 124 9.35 -2.00 -5.78
C ARG A 124 8.69 -3.19 -6.46
N VAL A 125 8.81 -4.36 -5.86
CA VAL A 125 8.46 -5.65 -6.47
C VAL A 125 7.15 -6.19 -5.93
N LEU A 126 7.07 -6.36 -4.62
CA LEU A 126 5.89 -6.89 -3.92
C LEU A 126 5.63 -6.06 -2.66
N ALA A 127 4.36 -5.92 -2.30
CA ALA A 127 3.96 -5.46 -0.99
C ALA A 127 3.19 -6.58 -0.28
N ILE A 128 3.59 -6.88 0.96
CA ILE A 128 3.00 -7.93 1.79
C ILE A 128 2.24 -7.28 2.92
N THR A 129 0.93 -7.37 2.89
CA THR A 129 0.04 -6.76 3.88
C THR A 129 -0.62 -7.82 4.74
N SER A 130 -0.57 -7.66 6.04
CA SER A 130 -1.24 -8.53 7.00
C SER A 130 -2.08 -7.73 7.99
N PHE A 131 -3.03 -8.42 8.61
CA PHE A 131 -3.91 -7.86 9.63
C PHE A 131 -3.58 -8.44 11.01
N GLY A 132 -3.82 -7.63 12.05
CA GLY A 132 -3.69 -8.04 13.44
C GLY A 132 -4.52 -7.15 14.37
N LYS A 133 -4.78 -7.63 15.57
CA LYS A 133 -5.44 -6.84 16.63
C LYS A 133 -4.74 -5.51 16.92
N ASP A 134 -3.46 -5.46 16.64
CA ASP A 134 -2.60 -4.28 16.76
C ASP A 134 -1.56 -4.28 15.63
N PHE A 135 -0.85 -3.15 15.47
CA PHE A 135 0.15 -3.02 14.39
C PHE A 135 1.34 -3.97 14.56
N LYS A 136 1.74 -4.33 15.80
CA LYS A 136 2.87 -5.23 16.07
C LYS A 136 2.58 -6.63 15.56
N LEU A 137 1.36 -7.12 15.79
CA LEU A 137 0.94 -8.42 15.28
C LEU A 137 0.82 -8.41 13.75
N ALA A 138 0.20 -7.37 13.17
CA ALA A 138 0.10 -7.22 11.72
C ALA A 138 1.49 -7.21 11.08
N LEU A 139 2.42 -6.43 11.63
CA LEU A 139 3.79 -6.30 11.17
C LEU A 139 4.57 -7.62 11.27
N SER A 140 4.45 -8.31 12.42
CA SER A 140 5.07 -9.62 12.64
C SER A 140 4.66 -10.66 11.59
N LYS A 141 3.37 -10.69 11.24
CA LYS A 141 2.83 -11.58 10.19
C LYS A 141 3.41 -11.23 8.82
N SER A 142 3.44 -9.94 8.45
CA SER A 142 4.02 -9.50 7.18
C SER A 142 5.51 -9.85 7.09
N TYR A 143 6.28 -9.67 8.16
CA TYR A 143 7.68 -10.09 8.21
C TYR A 143 7.87 -11.60 8.18
N SER A 144 7.00 -12.35 8.84
CA SER A 144 7.04 -13.81 8.80
C SER A 144 6.82 -14.33 7.38
N PHE A 145 5.83 -13.76 6.68
CA PHE A 145 5.51 -14.19 5.33
C PHE A 145 6.58 -13.81 4.30
N ILE A 146 7.11 -12.58 4.36
CA ILE A 146 8.08 -12.11 3.36
C ILE A 146 9.38 -12.91 3.36
N LYS A 147 9.74 -13.56 4.47
CA LYS A 147 10.90 -14.46 4.58
C LYS A 147 10.80 -15.68 3.65
N ASN A 148 9.58 -16.06 3.25
CA ASN A 148 9.35 -17.17 2.32
C ASN A 148 9.53 -16.74 0.86
N ILE A 149 9.44 -15.43 0.57
CA ILE A 149 9.63 -14.88 -0.76
C ILE A 149 11.11 -14.84 -1.08
N LYS A 150 11.47 -15.34 -2.25
CA LYS A 150 12.87 -15.41 -2.70
C LYS A 150 12.98 -14.97 -4.16
N TYR A 151 13.87 -14.04 -4.41
CA TYR A 151 14.43 -13.71 -5.71
C TYR A 151 15.82 -13.11 -5.50
N GLU A 152 16.66 -13.20 -6.51
CA GLU A 152 18.03 -12.67 -6.45
C GLU A 152 18.02 -11.17 -6.18
N GLY A 153 18.77 -10.74 -5.16
CA GLY A 153 18.85 -9.33 -4.78
C GLY A 153 17.60 -8.80 -4.05
N ILE A 154 16.77 -9.67 -3.47
CA ILE A 154 15.64 -9.20 -2.63
C ILE A 154 16.16 -8.38 -1.45
N TYR A 155 15.55 -7.21 -1.27
CA TYR A 155 15.76 -6.38 -0.10
C TYR A 155 14.41 -5.85 0.43
N TYR A 156 14.32 -5.68 1.71
CA TYR A 156 13.21 -4.98 2.40
C TYR A 156 13.71 -4.41 3.73
N ARG A 157 13.13 -3.31 4.18
CA ARG A 157 13.45 -2.69 5.48
C ARG A 157 13.04 -3.63 6.61
N LYS A 158 13.91 -3.75 7.63
CA LYS A 158 13.69 -4.60 8.80
C LYS A 158 13.22 -3.82 10.03
N ASP A 159 13.11 -2.52 9.91
CA ASP A 159 12.87 -1.54 10.96
C ASP A 159 11.53 -0.78 10.80
N ILE A 160 10.61 -1.28 9.98
CA ILE A 160 9.30 -0.65 9.81
C ILE A 160 8.55 -0.68 11.14
N GLY A 161 8.02 0.49 11.56
CA GLY A 161 7.25 0.65 12.79
C GLY A 161 8.11 0.70 14.06
N PHE A 162 9.43 0.95 13.95
CA PHE A 162 10.33 1.06 15.11
C PHE A 162 10.02 2.28 16.00
N ASP A 163 9.33 3.25 15.45
CA ASP A 163 8.97 4.56 16.03
C ASP A 163 7.51 4.63 16.53
N LEU A 164 6.79 3.48 16.56
CA LEU A 164 5.38 3.39 16.96
C LEU A 164 5.18 2.70 18.31
#